data_5677bb466ccb7fdb8a5ef81194da811f
#
_entry.id   5677bb466ccb7fdb8a5ef81194da811f
#
_cell.length_a   1.000
_cell.length_b   1.000
_cell.length_c   1.000
_cell.angle_alpha   90.00
_cell.angle_beta   90.00
_cell.angle_gamma   90.00
#
_symmetry.space_group_name_H-M   'P 1'
#
loop_
_entity.id
_entity.type
_entity.pdbx_description
1 polymer ?
#
loop_
_entity_poly.entity_id
_entity_poly.type
_entity_poly.pdbx_seq_one_letter_code
_entity_poly.pdbx_strand_id
1 'polypeptide(L)'
;GSEMCIRDRVSDEQVEKIAENVETICDGMNRALNVEEIQDLVENQIMNQKAFRLASNYITYRYKRALVRKSNSTDKQILSLLECNNEEVIQENSNKNPTVNSVQRDYMAGEVSKDITRRFLLPPEIVEAHESGVIHFHDSDYFAQHMHNCCLVNLEDMLQNGTVISDVMIEKPKSFSTACNIATQAVAQIASSQYGGQSITLSHLVPFVQISREKYRRDVRAEFEAEGLEMNEQKINEIAEMRVRKEVKQGVQVIQYQVITLMTTNGQAPFVTVFMYLDEVEEGPARDDLAMIIEEMLNQRILGVKNEKGVYITPAFPKLIYVLEEDNIHEGSKYWYLTKLAAQCTAKRMVPDYISAKVMREM
;
A
#
# COMPACT_ATOMS: atom_id res chain seq x y z
N GLY A 1 -15.53 2.76 -5.30
CA GLY A 1 -16.88 3.36 -5.14
C GLY A 1 -17.87 2.82 -6.15
N SER A 2 -17.45 2.54 -7.39
CA SER A 2 -18.31 1.94 -8.44
C SER A 2 -18.66 0.47 -8.16
N GLU A 3 -17.76 -0.30 -7.61
CA GLU A 3 -17.99 -1.71 -7.28
C GLU A 3 -19.02 -1.92 -6.17
N MET A 4 -19.08 -1.04 -5.18
CA MET A 4 -20.04 -1.13 -4.08
C MET A 4 -21.50 -0.85 -4.53
N CYS A 5 -21.71 0.03 -5.52
CA CYS A 5 -23.05 0.29 -6.06
C CYS A 5 -23.55 -0.83 -6.99
N ILE A 6 -22.66 -1.62 -7.58
CA ILE A 6 -23.00 -2.72 -8.48
C ILE A 6 -23.38 -3.98 -7.70
N ARG A 7 -22.69 -4.29 -6.58
CA ARG A 7 -22.91 -5.49 -5.77
C ARG A 7 -24.31 -5.58 -5.11
N ASP A 8 -24.94 -4.46 -4.81
CA ASP A 8 -26.22 -4.49 -4.07
C ASP A 8 -27.45 -4.87 -4.89
N ARG A 9 -27.33 -5.14 -6.21
CA ARG A 9 -28.53 -5.32 -7.06
C ARG A 9 -28.42 -6.26 -8.26
N VAL A 10 -27.30 -6.90 -8.48
CA VAL A 10 -27.11 -7.88 -9.59
C VAL A 10 -26.39 -9.09 -9.01
N SER A 11 -26.82 -10.29 -9.34
CA SER A 11 -26.15 -11.51 -8.89
C SER A 11 -24.77 -11.65 -9.55
N ASP A 12 -23.81 -12.26 -8.86
CA ASP A 12 -22.47 -12.52 -9.41
C ASP A 12 -22.55 -13.29 -10.75
N GLU A 13 -23.50 -14.22 -10.89
CA GLU A 13 -23.79 -14.97 -12.11
C GLU A 13 -24.23 -14.06 -13.28
N GLN A 14 -24.99 -13.00 -13.00
CA GLN A 14 -25.38 -12.02 -14.03
C GLN A 14 -24.19 -11.14 -14.45
N VAL A 15 -23.31 -10.80 -13.52
CA VAL A 15 -22.09 -10.03 -13.81
C VAL A 15 -21.14 -10.84 -14.68
N GLU A 16 -20.90 -12.11 -14.32
CA GLU A 16 -20.09 -13.04 -15.12
C GLU A 16 -20.63 -13.20 -16.55
N LYS A 17 -21.94 -13.41 -16.69
CA LYS A 17 -22.58 -13.54 -17.98
C LYS A 17 -22.49 -12.27 -18.84
N ILE A 18 -22.55 -11.09 -18.25
CA ILE A 18 -22.33 -9.83 -18.96
C ILE A 18 -20.89 -9.75 -19.45
N ALA A 19 -19.91 -10.07 -18.60
CA ALA A 19 -18.49 -10.05 -18.94
C ALA A 19 -18.16 -11.02 -20.08
N GLU A 20 -18.58 -12.28 -19.99
CA GLU A 20 -18.40 -13.31 -21.02
C GLU A 20 -19.00 -12.90 -22.36
N ASN A 21 -20.19 -12.32 -22.35
CA ASN A 21 -20.85 -11.85 -23.57
C ASN A 21 -20.08 -10.69 -24.23
N VAL A 22 -19.59 -9.73 -23.43
CA VAL A 22 -18.78 -8.61 -23.93
C VAL A 22 -17.48 -9.13 -24.50
N GLU A 23 -16.78 -10.02 -23.81
CA GLU A 23 -15.54 -10.64 -24.27
C GLU A 23 -15.74 -11.38 -25.61
N THR A 24 -16.78 -12.20 -25.68
CA THR A 24 -17.13 -12.94 -26.91
C THR A 24 -17.38 -11.99 -28.09
N ILE A 25 -18.06 -10.87 -27.88
CA ILE A 25 -18.33 -9.89 -28.93
C ILE A 25 -17.03 -9.18 -29.33
N CYS A 26 -16.20 -8.81 -28.37
CA CYS A 26 -14.91 -8.16 -28.61
C CYS A 26 -13.98 -9.07 -29.44
N ASP A 27 -13.88 -10.33 -29.08
CA ASP A 27 -13.07 -11.33 -29.79
C ASP A 27 -13.54 -11.56 -31.22
N GLY A 28 -14.85 -11.47 -31.45
CA GLY A 28 -15.45 -11.61 -32.80
C GLY A 28 -15.21 -10.43 -33.73
N MET A 29 -14.75 -9.28 -33.23
CA MET A 29 -14.62 -8.05 -34.04
C MET A 29 -13.32 -7.92 -34.84
N ASN A 30 -12.34 -8.81 -34.68
CA ASN A 30 -11.09 -8.86 -35.45
C ASN A 30 -10.35 -7.50 -35.64
N ARG A 31 -10.53 -6.55 -34.73
CA ARG A 31 -9.88 -5.24 -34.70
C ARG A 31 -9.74 -4.74 -33.26
N ALA A 32 -8.82 -3.83 -33.04
CA ALA A 32 -8.75 -3.12 -31.79
C ALA A 32 -10.03 -2.27 -31.58
N LEU A 33 -10.63 -2.38 -30.40
CA LEU A 33 -11.78 -1.59 -29.98
C LEU A 33 -11.29 -0.44 -29.08
N ASN A 34 -11.90 0.73 -29.23
CA ASN A 34 -11.68 1.81 -28.27
C ASN A 34 -12.53 1.58 -27.00
N VAL A 35 -12.17 2.28 -25.93
CA VAL A 35 -12.82 2.12 -24.61
C VAL A 35 -14.31 2.47 -24.67
N GLU A 36 -14.71 3.45 -25.45
CA GLU A 36 -16.13 3.86 -25.57
C GLU A 36 -16.95 2.78 -26.25
N GLU A 37 -16.40 2.10 -27.28
CA GLU A 37 -17.08 0.96 -27.94
C GLU A 37 -17.28 -0.20 -26.96
N ILE A 38 -16.26 -0.50 -26.12
CA ILE A 38 -16.39 -1.54 -25.09
C ILE A 38 -17.44 -1.16 -24.06
N GLN A 39 -17.47 0.10 -23.63
CA GLN A 39 -18.48 0.61 -22.71
C GLN A 39 -19.90 0.55 -23.28
N ASP A 40 -20.07 0.82 -24.57
CA ASP A 40 -21.35 0.67 -25.27
C ASP A 40 -21.79 -0.81 -25.28
N LEU A 41 -20.87 -1.74 -25.50
CA LEU A 41 -21.15 -3.17 -25.42
C LEU A 41 -21.59 -3.58 -24.00
N VAL A 42 -20.92 -3.11 -22.97
CA VAL A 42 -21.28 -3.36 -21.56
C VAL A 42 -22.68 -2.84 -21.27
N GLU A 43 -22.99 -1.60 -21.68
CA GLU A 43 -24.31 -0.99 -21.53
C GLU A 43 -25.41 -1.82 -22.19
N ASN A 44 -25.20 -2.22 -23.44
CA ASN A 44 -26.11 -3.07 -24.19
C ASN A 44 -26.31 -4.43 -23.51
N GLN A 45 -25.27 -5.04 -22.99
CA GLN A 45 -25.36 -6.33 -22.28
C GLN A 45 -26.11 -6.20 -20.95
N ILE A 46 -25.93 -5.12 -20.21
CA ILE A 46 -26.71 -4.83 -18.99
C ILE A 46 -28.22 -4.69 -19.34
N MET A 47 -28.55 -4.00 -20.44
CA MET A 47 -29.92 -3.86 -20.92
C MET A 47 -30.51 -5.19 -21.34
N ASN A 48 -29.74 -6.03 -22.06
CA ASN A 48 -30.16 -7.36 -22.51
C ASN A 48 -30.50 -8.30 -21.34
N GLN A 49 -29.85 -8.14 -20.21
CA GLN A 49 -30.16 -8.84 -18.96
C GLN A 49 -31.39 -8.25 -18.24
N LYS A 50 -32.09 -7.27 -18.84
CA LYS A 50 -33.24 -6.56 -18.27
C LYS A 50 -32.94 -5.85 -16.93
N ALA A 51 -31.68 -5.59 -16.63
CA ALA A 51 -31.25 -4.86 -15.44
C ALA A 51 -31.34 -3.33 -15.67
N PHE A 52 -32.52 -2.83 -16.05
CA PHE A 52 -32.73 -1.46 -16.51
C PHE A 52 -32.31 -0.38 -15.52
N ARG A 53 -32.42 -0.64 -14.22
CA ARG A 53 -31.98 0.30 -13.18
C ARG A 53 -30.46 0.40 -13.12
N LEU A 54 -29.76 -0.73 -13.28
CA LEU A 54 -28.31 -0.76 -13.39
C LEU A 54 -27.86 -0.07 -14.68
N ALA A 55 -28.50 -0.37 -15.81
CA ALA A 55 -28.21 0.32 -17.08
C ALA A 55 -28.35 1.84 -16.95
N SER A 56 -29.45 2.31 -16.36
CA SER A 56 -29.68 3.75 -16.12
C SER A 56 -28.58 4.38 -15.25
N ASN A 57 -28.17 3.69 -14.19
CA ASN A 57 -27.09 4.17 -13.32
C ASN A 57 -25.74 4.19 -14.06
N TYR A 58 -25.45 3.16 -14.86
CA TYR A 58 -24.22 3.05 -15.65
C TYR A 58 -24.17 4.14 -16.73
N ILE A 59 -25.25 4.36 -17.47
CA ILE A 59 -25.37 5.43 -18.48
C ILE A 59 -25.18 6.80 -17.83
N THR A 60 -25.84 7.03 -16.69
CA THR A 60 -25.72 8.29 -15.95
C THR A 60 -24.29 8.52 -15.48
N TYR A 61 -23.63 7.48 -15.00
CA TYR A 61 -22.22 7.55 -14.59
C TYR A 61 -21.30 7.87 -15.78
N ARG A 62 -21.45 7.17 -16.92
CA ARG A 62 -20.71 7.45 -18.17
C ARG A 62 -20.92 8.88 -18.64
N TYR A 63 -22.18 9.33 -18.67
CA TYR A 63 -22.55 10.68 -19.09
C TYR A 63 -21.91 11.75 -18.20
N LYS A 64 -21.97 11.59 -16.89
CA LYS A 64 -21.30 12.49 -15.94
C LYS A 64 -19.79 12.52 -16.18
N ARG A 65 -19.15 11.37 -16.37
CA ARG A 65 -17.72 11.29 -16.70
C ARG A 65 -17.38 11.94 -18.06
N ALA A 66 -18.21 11.77 -19.06
CA ALA A 66 -18.02 12.40 -20.37
C ALA A 66 -18.19 13.93 -20.28
N LEU A 67 -19.15 14.41 -19.47
CA LEU A 67 -19.32 15.84 -19.21
C LEU A 67 -18.11 16.44 -18.48
N VAL A 68 -17.58 15.76 -17.48
CA VAL A 68 -16.36 16.16 -16.77
C VAL A 68 -15.18 16.25 -17.75
N ARG A 69 -15.01 15.27 -18.63
CA ARG A 69 -13.98 15.29 -19.68
C ARG A 69 -14.16 16.43 -20.70
N LYS A 70 -15.39 16.75 -21.07
CA LYS A 70 -15.69 17.85 -22.02
C LYS A 70 -15.67 19.23 -21.39
N SER A 71 -15.87 19.36 -20.08
CA SER A 71 -15.85 20.64 -19.35
C SER A 71 -14.42 21.09 -18.97
N ASN A 72 -13.39 20.45 -19.50
CA ASN A 72 -11.99 20.66 -19.19
C ASN A 72 -11.48 22.04 -19.63
N SER A 73 -11.83 23.08 -18.89
CA SER A 73 -10.90 24.19 -18.72
C SER A 73 -10.14 23.98 -17.40
N THR A 74 -8.85 24.19 -17.40
CA THR A 74 -7.98 24.14 -16.20
C THR A 74 -8.58 24.94 -15.05
N ASP A 75 -9.15 26.11 -15.33
CA ASP A 75 -9.81 26.96 -14.35
C ASP A 75 -11.03 26.31 -13.69
N LYS A 76 -11.86 25.57 -14.43
CA LYS A 76 -13.00 24.86 -13.86
C LYS A 76 -12.57 23.70 -12.99
N GLN A 77 -11.54 22.98 -13.39
CA GLN A 77 -10.98 21.91 -12.56
C GLN A 77 -10.42 22.47 -11.25
N ILE A 78 -9.63 23.53 -11.33
CA ILE A 78 -9.09 24.20 -10.13
C ILE A 78 -10.23 24.70 -9.22
N LEU A 79 -11.26 25.33 -9.76
CA LEU A 79 -12.40 25.80 -8.96
C LEU A 79 -13.14 24.64 -8.28
N SER A 80 -13.37 23.53 -9.00
CA SER A 80 -14.04 22.35 -8.42
C SER A 80 -13.23 21.70 -7.29
N LEU A 81 -11.89 21.77 -7.36
CA LEU A 81 -11.02 21.33 -6.27
C LEU A 81 -11.13 22.23 -5.04
N LEU A 82 -11.14 23.56 -5.25
CA LEU A 82 -11.28 24.54 -4.16
C LEU A 82 -12.64 24.44 -3.46
N GLU A 83 -13.69 24.14 -4.21
CA GLU A 83 -15.05 23.95 -3.69
C GLU A 83 -15.28 22.56 -3.09
N CYS A 84 -14.27 21.66 -3.13
CA CYS A 84 -14.36 20.27 -2.67
C CYS A 84 -15.51 19.48 -3.33
N ASN A 85 -15.91 19.83 -4.55
CA ASN A 85 -17.00 19.18 -5.28
C ASN A 85 -16.51 18.36 -6.51
N ASN A 86 -15.21 18.18 -6.67
CA ASN A 86 -14.64 17.35 -7.71
C ASN A 86 -14.88 15.86 -7.40
N GLU A 87 -15.87 15.27 -8.07
CA GLU A 87 -16.28 13.87 -7.84
C GLU A 87 -15.16 12.87 -8.20
N GLU A 88 -14.32 13.18 -9.16
CA GLU A 88 -13.17 12.34 -9.56
C GLU A 88 -12.17 12.21 -8.41
N VAL A 89 -11.79 13.33 -7.83
CA VAL A 89 -10.83 13.41 -6.72
C VAL A 89 -11.40 12.77 -5.44
N ILE A 90 -12.69 12.94 -5.17
CA ILE A 90 -13.34 12.34 -4.00
C ILE A 90 -13.36 10.81 -4.09
N GLN A 91 -13.42 10.25 -5.30
CA GLN A 91 -13.55 8.81 -5.52
C GLN A 91 -12.21 8.08 -5.76
N GLU A 92 -11.16 8.81 -6.14
CA GLU A 92 -9.97 8.20 -6.74
C GLU A 92 -8.92 7.68 -5.76
N ASN A 93 -8.83 8.22 -4.54
CA ASN A 93 -7.69 7.90 -3.67
C ASN A 93 -8.05 7.70 -2.20
N SER A 94 -7.86 6.48 -1.72
CA SER A 94 -8.00 6.13 -0.30
C SER A 94 -6.90 6.72 0.61
N ASN A 95 -5.80 7.21 0.04
CA ASN A 95 -4.65 7.76 0.77
C ASN A 95 -4.55 9.29 0.72
N LYS A 96 -5.41 9.95 -0.04
CA LYS A 96 -5.51 11.42 -0.09
C LYS A 96 -6.90 11.87 0.38
N ASN A 97 -6.94 12.85 1.28
CA ASN A 97 -8.20 13.46 1.69
C ASN A 97 -8.36 14.81 0.98
N PRO A 98 -9.31 14.94 0.02
CA PRO A 98 -9.47 16.14 -0.80
C PRO A 98 -9.90 17.39 -0.01
N THR A 99 -10.30 17.25 1.24
CA THR A 99 -10.66 18.40 2.11
C THR A 99 -9.45 19.01 2.82
N VAL A 100 -8.29 18.36 2.77
CA VAL A 100 -7.05 18.86 3.39
C VAL A 100 -6.38 19.87 2.48
N ASN A 101 -6.02 21.04 2.99
CA ASN A 101 -5.46 22.14 2.19
C ASN A 101 -4.19 21.78 1.41
N SER A 102 -3.30 20.98 1.97
CA SER A 102 -2.08 20.53 1.27
C SER A 102 -2.41 19.58 0.10
N VAL A 103 -3.42 18.73 0.26
CA VAL A 103 -3.92 17.86 -0.80
C VAL A 103 -4.55 18.68 -1.93
N GLN A 104 -5.37 19.69 -1.60
CA GLN A 104 -5.95 20.59 -2.62
C GLN A 104 -4.87 21.30 -3.42
N ARG A 105 -3.81 21.77 -2.76
CA ARG A 105 -2.68 22.41 -3.44
C ARG A 105 -1.93 21.45 -4.37
N ASP A 106 -1.75 20.21 -3.97
CA ASP A 106 -1.13 19.17 -4.79
C ASP A 106 -1.97 18.89 -6.05
N TYR A 107 -3.28 18.74 -5.89
CA TYR A 107 -4.19 18.58 -7.03
C TYR A 107 -4.20 19.78 -7.98
N MET A 108 -4.19 21.00 -7.43
CA MET A 108 -4.10 22.22 -8.25
C MET A 108 -2.78 22.26 -9.04
N ALA A 109 -1.66 21.91 -8.41
CA ALA A 109 -0.38 21.79 -9.08
C ALA A 109 -0.42 20.73 -10.18
N GLY A 110 -1.08 19.59 -9.94
CA GLY A 110 -1.31 18.54 -10.93
C GLY A 110 -2.11 19.04 -12.14
N GLU A 111 -3.19 19.79 -11.96
CA GLU A 111 -3.96 20.36 -13.07
C GLU A 111 -3.17 21.36 -13.91
N VAL A 112 -2.38 22.21 -13.26
CA VAL A 112 -1.46 23.13 -13.97
C VAL A 112 -0.40 22.34 -14.75
N SER A 113 0.16 21.29 -14.14
CA SER A 113 1.15 20.41 -14.77
C SER A 113 0.56 19.68 -16.00
N LYS A 114 -0.66 19.14 -15.90
CA LYS A 114 -1.39 18.54 -17.03
C LYS A 114 -1.56 19.52 -18.20
N ASP A 115 -1.97 20.73 -17.90
CA ASP A 115 -2.17 21.78 -18.93
C ASP A 115 -0.85 22.14 -19.63
N ILE A 116 0.22 22.34 -18.86
CA ILE A 116 1.57 22.61 -19.41
C ILE A 116 2.06 21.43 -20.25
N THR A 117 1.90 20.20 -19.74
CA THR A 117 2.29 18.97 -20.43
C THR A 117 1.63 18.87 -21.80
N ARG A 118 0.31 19.10 -21.88
CA ARG A 118 -0.44 19.03 -23.14
C ARG A 118 -0.07 20.14 -24.13
N ARG A 119 0.10 21.36 -23.65
CA ARG A 119 0.32 22.53 -24.54
C ARG A 119 1.76 22.70 -24.99
N PHE A 120 2.74 22.26 -24.19
CA PHE A 120 4.12 22.64 -24.43
C PHE A 120 5.12 21.49 -24.46
N LEU A 121 4.83 20.39 -23.76
CA LEU A 121 5.84 19.35 -23.54
C LEU A 121 5.63 18.11 -24.41
N LEU A 122 4.39 17.73 -24.70
CA LEU A 122 4.09 16.58 -25.53
C LEU A 122 3.95 16.98 -27.01
N PRO A 123 4.38 16.11 -27.95
CA PRO A 123 4.06 16.26 -29.37
C PRO A 123 2.54 16.30 -29.58
N PRO A 124 2.04 17.18 -30.49
CA PRO A 124 0.61 17.33 -30.74
C PRO A 124 -0.12 16.01 -31.07
N GLU A 125 0.53 15.12 -31.83
CA GLU A 125 0.00 13.82 -32.21
C GLU A 125 -0.21 12.88 -31.00
N ILE A 126 0.61 12.99 -29.97
CA ILE A 126 0.45 12.22 -28.71
C ILE A 126 -0.73 12.78 -27.92
N VAL A 127 -0.87 14.11 -27.87
CA VAL A 127 -2.00 14.76 -27.20
C VAL A 127 -3.31 14.38 -27.88
N GLU A 128 -3.38 14.43 -29.21
CA GLU A 128 -4.55 14.06 -30.00
C GLU A 128 -4.91 12.58 -29.80
N ALA A 129 -3.92 11.69 -29.81
CA ALA A 129 -4.12 10.26 -29.57
C ALA A 129 -4.65 9.97 -28.15
N HIS A 130 -4.17 10.72 -27.15
CA HIS A 130 -4.66 10.62 -25.77
C HIS A 130 -6.10 11.15 -25.63
N GLU A 131 -6.39 12.34 -26.19
CA GLU A 131 -7.71 12.97 -26.09
C GLU A 131 -8.79 12.21 -26.87
N SER A 132 -8.42 11.58 -28.01
CA SER A 132 -9.29 10.71 -28.79
C SER A 132 -9.46 9.31 -28.19
N GLY A 133 -8.70 8.96 -27.15
CA GLY A 133 -8.80 7.68 -26.46
C GLY A 133 -8.08 6.52 -27.16
N VAL A 134 -7.25 6.79 -28.17
CA VAL A 134 -6.44 5.77 -28.85
C VAL A 134 -5.33 5.24 -27.94
N ILE A 135 -4.74 6.13 -27.14
CA ILE A 135 -3.77 5.80 -26.10
C ILE A 135 -4.17 6.47 -24.79
N HIS A 136 -3.63 5.96 -23.67
CA HIS A 136 -3.67 6.63 -22.39
C HIS A 136 -2.26 7.07 -22.00
N PHE A 137 -1.98 8.39 -22.02
CA PHE A 137 -0.75 8.95 -21.47
C PHE A 137 -0.93 9.12 -19.97
N HIS A 138 -0.37 8.17 -19.21
CA HIS A 138 -0.53 8.09 -17.76
C HIS A 138 0.30 9.16 -17.04
N ASP A 139 -0.17 9.64 -15.89
CA ASP A 139 0.57 10.52 -14.99
C ASP A 139 1.04 11.84 -15.62
N SER A 140 0.24 12.43 -16.51
CA SER A 140 0.55 13.69 -17.17
C SER A 140 0.70 14.88 -16.22
N ASP A 141 0.15 14.76 -15.01
CA ASP A 141 0.29 15.70 -13.89
C ASP A 141 1.68 15.69 -13.26
N TYR A 142 2.44 14.59 -13.39
CA TYR A 142 3.82 14.49 -12.89
C TYR A 142 4.88 14.58 -14.00
N PHE A 143 4.47 14.78 -15.26
CA PHE A 143 5.40 14.83 -16.39
C PHE A 143 6.21 16.14 -16.44
N ALA A 144 5.60 17.27 -16.12
CA ALA A 144 6.28 18.58 -16.13
C ALA A 144 7.30 18.73 -14.98
N GLN A 145 7.06 18.06 -13.86
CA GLN A 145 7.96 17.99 -12.71
C GLN A 145 8.34 16.53 -12.48
N HIS A 146 9.63 16.24 -12.55
CA HIS A 146 10.13 14.87 -12.39
C HIS A 146 10.02 14.42 -10.93
N MET A 147 8.95 13.71 -10.63
CA MET A 147 8.79 12.94 -9.41
C MET A 147 8.95 11.44 -9.72
N HIS A 148 9.50 10.69 -8.77
CA HIS A 148 9.57 9.24 -8.90
C HIS A 148 8.17 8.63 -8.77
N ASN A 149 7.86 7.64 -9.62
CA ASN A 149 6.61 6.90 -9.47
C ASN A 149 6.73 5.91 -8.30
N CYS A 150 7.45 4.81 -8.50
CA CYS A 150 7.57 3.72 -7.52
C CYS A 150 9.04 3.43 -7.22
N CYS A 151 9.32 2.89 -6.03
CA CYS A 151 10.66 2.45 -5.69
C CYS A 151 10.66 1.24 -4.74
N LEU A 152 11.78 0.50 -4.78
CA LEU A 152 12.16 -0.45 -3.75
C LEU A 152 13.10 0.27 -2.78
N VAL A 153 12.73 0.33 -1.51
CA VAL A 153 13.51 1.04 -0.51
C VAL A 153 14.54 0.11 0.10
N ASN A 154 15.81 0.40 -0.10
CA ASN A 154 16.90 -0.33 0.54
C ASN A 154 17.07 0.10 1.99
N LEU A 155 16.13 -0.30 2.85
CA LEU A 155 16.22 -0.03 4.29
C LEU A 155 17.43 -0.71 4.94
N GLU A 156 17.94 -1.80 4.38
CA GLU A 156 19.13 -2.48 4.91
C GLU A 156 20.30 -1.52 4.92
N ASP A 157 20.65 -0.94 3.78
CA ASP A 157 21.75 0.02 3.66
C ASP A 157 21.52 1.25 4.53
N MET A 158 20.31 1.85 4.44
CA MET A 158 19.96 3.04 5.21
C MET A 158 20.08 2.85 6.72
N LEU A 159 19.70 1.67 7.23
CA LEU A 159 19.75 1.36 8.66
C LEU A 159 21.11 0.87 9.12
N GLN A 160 21.87 0.17 8.27
CA GLN A 160 23.20 -0.36 8.64
C GLN A 160 24.30 0.70 8.56
N ASN A 161 24.26 1.56 7.56
CA ASN A 161 25.28 2.56 7.27
C ASN A 161 24.90 3.97 7.69
N GLY A 162 23.63 4.17 8.08
CA GLY A 162 23.06 5.48 8.32
C GLY A 162 22.48 6.09 7.04
N THR A 163 21.71 7.15 7.21
CA THR A 163 21.07 7.85 6.12
C THR A 163 20.90 9.34 6.43
N VAL A 164 20.73 10.17 5.42
CA VAL A 164 20.44 11.59 5.59
C VAL A 164 18.94 11.83 5.40
N ILE A 165 18.32 12.43 6.42
CA ILE A 165 16.92 12.86 6.35
C ILE A 165 16.88 14.36 6.64
N SER A 166 16.38 15.16 5.71
CA SER A 166 16.27 16.62 5.86
C SER A 166 17.58 17.27 6.32
N ASP A 167 18.70 16.94 5.65
CA ASP A 167 20.06 17.45 5.94
C ASP A 167 20.67 16.99 7.29
N VAL A 168 20.00 16.08 8.01
CA VAL A 168 20.48 15.52 9.26
C VAL A 168 20.95 14.09 9.06
N MET A 169 22.17 13.79 9.50
CA MET A 169 22.70 12.42 9.50
C MET A 169 22.02 11.59 10.59
N ILE A 170 21.37 10.54 10.18
CA ILE A 170 20.78 9.54 11.06
C ILE A 170 21.72 8.35 11.14
N GLU A 171 22.30 8.12 12.31
CA GLU A 171 23.21 7.03 12.55
C GLU A 171 22.49 5.68 12.65
N LYS A 172 23.25 4.59 12.53
CA LYS A 172 22.76 3.21 12.72
C LYS A 172 21.97 3.07 14.04
N PRO A 173 20.73 2.55 13.99
CA PRO A 173 19.93 2.30 15.19
C PRO A 173 20.60 1.34 16.17
N LYS A 174 20.39 1.60 17.47
CA LYS A 174 20.91 0.76 18.57
C LYS A 174 19.80 -0.09 19.22
N SER A 175 18.64 -0.19 18.60
CA SER A 175 17.53 -1.04 19.05
C SER A 175 16.52 -1.26 17.93
N PHE A 176 15.71 -2.30 18.05
CA PHE A 176 14.65 -2.62 17.10
C PHE A 176 13.59 -1.50 17.02
N SER A 177 13.17 -0.95 18.16
CA SER A 177 12.18 0.13 18.17
C SER A 177 12.71 1.40 17.50
N THR A 178 13.99 1.74 17.66
CA THR A 178 14.62 2.86 16.96
C THR A 178 14.69 2.59 15.45
N ALA A 179 15.03 1.36 15.05
CA ALA A 179 15.04 0.98 13.64
C ALA A 179 13.65 1.12 12.99
N CYS A 180 12.59 0.69 13.67
CA CYS A 180 11.22 0.88 13.21
C CYS A 180 10.85 2.36 13.04
N ASN A 181 11.23 3.22 13.98
CA ASN A 181 10.99 4.66 13.87
C ASN A 181 11.73 5.28 12.70
N ILE A 182 13.01 4.97 12.52
CA ILE A 182 13.82 5.51 11.40
C ILE A 182 13.28 4.98 10.07
N ALA A 183 12.90 3.70 9.98
CA ALA A 183 12.30 3.12 8.79
C ALA A 183 11.04 3.88 8.36
N THR A 184 10.16 4.23 9.30
CA THR A 184 8.93 4.98 8.98
C THR A 184 9.20 6.43 8.62
N GLN A 185 10.23 7.07 9.20
CA GLN A 185 10.68 8.40 8.79
C GLN A 185 11.27 8.38 7.37
N ALA A 186 12.10 7.38 7.04
CA ALA A 186 12.62 7.19 5.69
C ALA A 186 11.49 7.00 4.67
N VAL A 187 10.51 6.15 4.99
CA VAL A 187 9.30 5.94 4.18
C VAL A 187 8.54 7.24 3.94
N ALA A 188 8.33 8.05 4.97
CA ALA A 188 7.64 9.33 4.85
C ALA A 188 8.42 10.36 4.02
N GLN A 189 9.74 10.40 4.18
CA GLN A 189 10.63 11.28 3.40
C GLN A 189 10.61 10.91 1.91
N ILE A 190 10.72 9.62 1.60
CA ILE A 190 10.65 9.13 0.22
C ILE A 190 9.27 9.45 -0.39
N ALA A 191 8.19 9.19 0.35
CA ALA A 191 6.83 9.49 -0.10
C ALA A 191 6.59 10.98 -0.36
N SER A 192 7.38 11.89 0.21
CA SER A 192 7.29 13.33 -0.03
C SER A 192 7.86 13.77 -1.39
N SER A 193 8.66 12.92 -2.04
CA SER A 193 9.26 13.18 -3.36
C SER A 193 8.83 12.16 -4.42
N GLN A 194 7.75 11.46 -4.17
CA GLN A 194 7.24 10.37 -5.00
C GLN A 194 5.70 10.39 -4.98
N TYR A 195 5.06 10.00 -6.09
CA TYR A 195 3.59 9.96 -6.18
C TYR A 195 3.01 8.54 -6.18
N GLY A 196 3.83 7.53 -6.49
CA GLY A 196 3.42 6.13 -6.48
C GLY A 196 3.81 5.40 -5.20
N GLY A 197 3.90 4.07 -5.30
CA GLY A 197 4.14 3.19 -4.17
C GLY A 197 5.60 2.92 -3.89
N GLN A 198 5.91 2.62 -2.65
CA GLN A 198 7.21 2.12 -2.22
C GLN A 198 7.06 0.76 -1.56
N SER A 199 8.06 -0.09 -1.77
CA SER A 199 8.11 -1.42 -1.17
C SER A 199 9.27 -1.53 -0.20
N ILE A 200 8.99 -2.12 0.96
CA ILE A 200 9.97 -2.49 1.98
C ILE A 200 9.81 -3.96 2.34
N THR A 201 10.86 -4.57 2.90
CA THR A 201 10.79 -5.91 3.45
C THR A 201 11.11 -5.89 4.95
N LEU A 202 10.46 -6.78 5.70
CA LEU A 202 10.69 -6.90 7.15
C LEU A 202 12.05 -7.52 7.48
N SER A 203 12.68 -8.23 6.55
CA SER A 203 14.01 -8.83 6.72
C SER A 203 15.07 -7.78 7.09
N HIS A 204 14.97 -6.56 6.55
CA HIS A 204 15.90 -5.46 6.84
C HIS A 204 15.88 -5.00 8.31
N LEU A 205 14.83 -5.36 9.07
CA LEU A 205 14.72 -5.03 10.51
C LEU A 205 15.30 -6.12 11.42
N VAL A 206 15.53 -7.32 10.90
CA VAL A 206 15.98 -8.50 11.70
C VAL A 206 17.26 -8.26 12.47
N PRO A 207 18.33 -7.63 11.92
CA PRO A 207 19.57 -7.40 12.66
C PRO A 207 19.38 -6.60 13.96
N PHE A 208 18.35 -5.75 14.00
CA PHE A 208 18.06 -4.88 15.14
C PHE A 208 17.35 -5.63 16.27
N VAL A 209 16.70 -6.76 16.00
CA VAL A 209 16.19 -7.68 17.04
C VAL A 209 17.35 -8.24 17.85
N GLN A 210 18.42 -8.65 17.17
CA GLN A 210 19.61 -9.20 17.82
C GLN A 210 20.34 -8.13 18.66
N ILE A 211 20.46 -6.90 18.12
CA ILE A 211 21.04 -5.76 18.87
C ILE A 211 20.22 -5.49 20.14
N SER A 212 18.89 -5.49 20.06
CA SER A 212 18.03 -5.34 21.24
C SER A 212 18.16 -6.51 22.22
N ARG A 213 18.30 -7.74 21.72
CA ARG A 213 18.49 -8.94 22.57
C ARG A 213 19.76 -8.85 23.39
N GLU A 214 20.89 -8.48 22.75
CA GLU A 214 22.15 -8.28 23.44
C GLU A 214 22.12 -7.13 24.45
N LYS A 215 21.44 -6.04 24.09
CA LYS A 215 21.20 -4.91 25.01
C LYS A 215 20.44 -5.41 26.25
N TYR A 216 19.30 -6.08 26.08
CA TYR A 216 18.52 -6.55 27.22
C TYR A 216 19.25 -7.59 28.09
N ARG A 217 20.06 -8.45 27.48
CA ARG A 217 20.91 -9.35 28.27
C ARG A 217 21.90 -8.61 29.17
N ARG A 218 22.51 -7.53 28.66
CA ARG A 218 23.41 -6.70 29.46
C ARG A 218 22.65 -5.96 30.55
N ASP A 219 21.51 -5.36 30.21
CA ASP A 219 20.68 -4.61 31.15
C ASP A 219 20.21 -5.50 32.31
N VAL A 220 19.70 -6.71 32.00
CA VAL A 220 19.25 -7.68 33.01
C VAL A 220 20.39 -8.16 33.89
N ARG A 221 21.59 -8.41 33.32
CA ARG A 221 22.77 -8.75 34.13
C ARG A 221 23.14 -7.64 35.10
N ALA A 222 23.17 -6.40 34.64
CA ALA A 222 23.43 -5.25 35.48
C ALA A 222 22.39 -5.07 36.60
N GLU A 223 21.12 -5.35 36.31
CA GLU A 223 20.05 -5.35 37.31
C GLU A 223 20.27 -6.43 38.37
N PHE A 224 20.61 -7.66 37.96
CA PHE A 224 20.92 -8.76 38.89
C PHE A 224 22.11 -8.45 39.78
N GLU A 225 23.16 -7.85 39.23
CA GLU A 225 24.35 -7.42 39.96
C GLU A 225 24.02 -6.30 40.97
N ALA A 226 23.24 -5.30 40.55
CA ALA A 226 22.84 -4.18 41.41
C ALA A 226 21.96 -4.62 42.58
N GLU A 227 21.09 -5.62 42.35
CA GLU A 227 20.18 -6.17 43.39
C GLU A 227 20.84 -7.28 44.22
N GLY A 228 22.10 -7.64 43.96
CA GLY A 228 22.83 -8.71 44.64
C GLY A 228 22.22 -10.09 44.44
N LEU A 229 21.55 -10.32 43.30
CA LEU A 229 20.94 -11.59 42.96
C LEU A 229 21.95 -12.59 42.42
N GLU A 230 21.72 -13.88 42.64
CA GLU A 230 22.54 -14.93 42.05
C GLU A 230 22.45 -14.89 40.51
N MET A 231 23.61 -14.88 39.83
CA MET A 231 23.68 -14.90 38.37
C MET A 231 23.15 -16.23 37.82
N ASN A 232 22.03 -16.17 37.14
CA ASN A 232 21.42 -17.30 36.45
C ASN A 232 21.24 -16.95 34.96
N GLU A 233 22.15 -17.44 34.12
CA GLU A 233 22.17 -17.15 32.68
C GLU A 233 20.90 -17.58 31.96
N GLN A 234 20.28 -18.71 32.36
CA GLN A 234 19.01 -19.12 31.76
C GLN A 234 17.92 -18.09 32.05
N LYS A 235 17.80 -17.64 33.31
CA LYS A 235 16.79 -16.67 33.71
C LYS A 235 17.04 -15.28 33.11
N ILE A 236 18.30 -14.88 32.98
CA ILE A 236 18.69 -13.64 32.28
C ILE A 236 18.23 -13.70 30.83
N ASN A 237 18.48 -14.81 30.14
CA ASN A 237 18.06 -15.01 28.75
C ASN A 237 16.52 -15.01 28.60
N GLU A 238 15.80 -15.68 29.50
CA GLU A 238 14.33 -15.70 29.50
C GLU A 238 13.73 -14.28 29.65
N ILE A 239 14.26 -13.50 30.60
CA ILE A 239 13.81 -12.12 30.84
C ILE A 239 14.17 -11.23 29.63
N ALA A 240 15.37 -11.36 29.08
CA ALA A 240 15.79 -10.61 27.91
C ALA A 240 14.88 -10.91 26.71
N GLU A 241 14.58 -12.19 26.45
CA GLU A 241 13.72 -12.60 25.34
C GLU A 241 12.27 -12.11 25.52
N MET A 242 11.75 -12.10 26.73
CA MET A 242 10.44 -11.49 27.02
C MET A 242 10.44 -9.99 26.71
N ARG A 243 11.53 -9.27 27.01
CA ARG A 243 11.67 -7.82 26.69
C ARG A 243 11.80 -7.61 25.18
N VAL A 244 12.53 -8.46 24.47
CA VAL A 244 12.67 -8.44 23.01
C VAL A 244 11.28 -8.60 22.36
N ARG A 245 10.51 -9.62 22.75
CA ARG A 245 9.14 -9.84 22.21
C ARG A 245 8.24 -8.62 22.45
N LYS A 246 8.34 -8.01 23.62
CA LYS A 246 7.59 -6.79 23.93
C LYS A 246 8.02 -5.63 23.03
N GLU A 247 9.33 -5.46 22.81
CA GLU A 247 9.85 -4.42 21.94
C GLU A 247 9.46 -4.64 20.48
N VAL A 248 9.52 -5.88 19.97
CA VAL A 248 9.07 -6.22 18.61
C VAL A 248 7.59 -5.87 18.43
N LYS A 249 6.76 -6.22 19.39
CA LYS A 249 5.33 -5.84 19.39
C LYS A 249 5.14 -4.33 19.31
N GLN A 250 5.87 -3.56 20.10
CA GLN A 250 5.78 -2.11 20.11
C GLN A 250 6.32 -1.48 18.82
N GLY A 251 7.45 -1.99 18.30
CA GLY A 251 8.04 -1.49 17.05
C GLY A 251 7.15 -1.75 15.84
N VAL A 252 6.57 -2.93 15.73
CA VAL A 252 5.62 -3.26 14.65
C VAL A 252 4.35 -2.41 14.76
N GLN A 253 3.84 -2.19 15.97
CA GLN A 253 2.72 -1.28 16.20
C GLN A 253 3.05 0.15 15.75
N VAL A 254 4.27 0.63 16.04
CA VAL A 254 4.74 1.95 15.58
C VAL A 254 4.72 2.03 14.05
N ILE A 255 5.24 1.01 13.35
CA ILE A 255 5.19 0.98 11.87
C ILE A 255 3.75 1.12 11.38
N GLN A 256 2.83 0.31 11.91
CA GLN A 256 1.44 0.34 11.48
C GLN A 256 0.80 1.71 11.70
N TYR A 257 0.98 2.32 12.88
CA TYR A 257 0.36 3.60 13.19
C TYR A 257 1.02 4.77 12.46
N GLN A 258 2.34 4.79 12.35
CA GLN A 258 3.04 5.89 11.68
C GLN A 258 2.77 5.93 10.17
N VAL A 259 2.72 4.77 9.50
CA VAL A 259 2.36 4.73 8.06
C VAL A 259 0.97 5.33 7.80
N ILE A 260 0.04 5.20 8.74
CA ILE A 260 -1.33 5.71 8.61
C ILE A 260 -1.43 7.19 9.00
N THR A 261 -0.68 7.61 10.01
CA THR A 261 -0.81 8.94 10.64
C THR A 261 0.20 9.95 10.11
N LEU A 262 1.31 9.51 9.52
CA LEU A 262 2.25 10.42 8.88
C LEU A 262 1.64 10.94 7.58
N MET A 263 1.67 12.26 7.45
CA MET A 263 1.26 12.95 6.24
C MET A 263 2.50 13.48 5.53
N THR A 264 2.63 13.18 4.24
CA THR A 264 3.71 13.70 3.40
C THR A 264 3.50 15.17 3.07
N THR A 265 4.48 15.81 2.45
CA THR A 265 4.40 17.22 2.05
C THR A 265 3.27 17.51 1.07
N ASN A 266 2.88 16.53 0.25
CA ASN A 266 1.75 16.58 -0.68
C ASN A 266 0.42 16.11 -0.06
N GLY A 267 0.38 15.93 1.26
CA GLY A 267 -0.85 15.68 2.02
C GLY A 267 -1.42 14.28 1.92
N GLN A 268 -0.64 13.30 1.49
CA GLN A 268 -1.08 11.90 1.42
C GLN A 268 -0.41 11.04 2.50
N ALA A 269 -1.06 9.95 2.90
CA ALA A 269 -0.39 8.90 3.65
C ALA A 269 0.60 8.14 2.74
N PRO A 270 1.76 7.67 3.26
CA PRO A 270 2.70 6.89 2.47
C PRO A 270 2.05 5.64 1.87
N PHE A 271 2.16 5.49 0.55
CA PHE A 271 1.69 4.30 -0.17
C PHE A 271 2.76 3.21 -0.07
N VAL A 272 2.66 2.36 0.95
CA VAL A 272 3.70 1.38 1.30
C VAL A 272 3.20 -0.04 1.13
N THR A 273 4.02 -0.87 0.50
CA THR A 273 3.89 -2.33 0.47
C THR A 273 4.97 -2.95 1.34
N VAL A 274 4.59 -3.86 2.22
CA VAL A 274 5.49 -4.58 3.13
C VAL A 274 5.53 -6.04 2.74
N PHE A 275 6.72 -6.52 2.37
CA PHE A 275 6.96 -7.93 2.09
C PHE A 275 7.27 -8.69 3.38
N MET A 276 6.63 -9.85 3.52
CA MET A 276 6.80 -10.83 4.58
C MET A 276 7.35 -12.10 3.93
N TYR A 277 8.67 -12.17 3.75
CA TYR A 277 9.37 -13.20 3.00
C TYR A 277 10.48 -13.82 3.85
N LEU A 278 10.31 -15.07 4.31
CA LEU A 278 11.24 -15.73 5.23
C LEU A 278 12.58 -16.05 4.59
N ASP A 279 12.59 -16.43 3.32
CA ASP A 279 13.79 -16.87 2.59
C ASP A 279 14.78 -15.72 2.24
N GLU A 280 14.41 -14.48 2.56
CA GLU A 280 15.34 -13.33 2.53
C GLU A 280 16.39 -13.40 3.65
N VAL A 281 16.20 -14.29 4.63
CA VAL A 281 17.10 -14.48 5.76
C VAL A 281 17.52 -15.95 5.85
N GLU A 282 18.79 -16.20 6.09
CA GLU A 282 19.33 -17.55 6.26
C GLU A 282 18.60 -18.33 7.38
N GLU A 283 18.53 -19.65 7.21
CA GLU A 283 17.96 -20.52 8.24
C GLU A 283 18.70 -20.37 9.57
N GLY A 284 17.92 -20.37 10.65
CA GLY A 284 18.44 -20.26 12.00
C GLY A 284 17.79 -19.16 12.83
N PRO A 285 18.47 -18.65 13.86
CA PRO A 285 17.89 -17.67 14.79
C PRO A 285 17.39 -16.37 14.13
N ALA A 286 18.05 -15.93 13.05
CA ALA A 286 17.65 -14.73 12.32
C ALA A 286 16.30 -14.93 11.61
N ARG A 287 16.07 -16.11 11.02
CA ARG A 287 14.79 -16.46 10.40
C ARG A 287 13.67 -16.60 11.46
N ASP A 288 13.99 -17.11 12.65
CA ASP A 288 13.04 -17.12 13.77
C ASP A 288 12.68 -15.69 14.24
N ASP A 289 13.65 -14.79 14.23
CA ASP A 289 13.41 -13.36 14.53
C ASP A 289 12.53 -12.71 13.44
N LEU A 290 12.76 -13.02 12.17
CA LEU A 290 11.87 -12.56 11.08
C LEU A 290 10.45 -13.12 11.23
N ALA A 291 10.34 -14.40 11.54
CA ALA A 291 9.05 -15.05 11.80
C ALA A 291 8.28 -14.36 12.94
N MET A 292 8.97 -13.97 14.02
CA MET A 292 8.38 -13.21 15.12
C MET A 292 7.90 -11.82 14.68
N ILE A 293 8.64 -11.12 13.82
CA ILE A 293 8.22 -9.81 13.28
C ILE A 293 6.99 -9.99 12.39
N ILE A 294 6.98 -11.00 11.51
CA ILE A 294 5.83 -11.32 10.63
C ILE A 294 4.60 -11.68 11.45
N GLU A 295 4.76 -12.53 12.48
CA GLU A 295 3.67 -12.89 13.40
C GLU A 295 3.03 -11.66 14.01
N GLU A 296 3.85 -10.74 14.54
CA GLU A 296 3.32 -9.52 15.15
C GLU A 296 2.69 -8.57 14.12
N MET A 297 3.23 -8.48 12.90
CA MET A 297 2.63 -7.69 11.82
C MET A 297 1.22 -8.19 11.48
N LEU A 298 1.04 -9.51 11.38
CA LEU A 298 -0.25 -10.13 11.15
C LEU A 298 -1.20 -9.91 12.34
N ASN A 299 -0.71 -10.03 13.58
CA ASN A 299 -1.50 -9.81 14.79
C ASN A 299 -1.99 -8.36 14.89
N GLN A 300 -1.14 -7.38 14.61
CA GLN A 300 -1.51 -5.96 14.58
C GLN A 300 -2.55 -5.69 13.46
N ARG A 301 -2.41 -6.32 12.32
CA ARG A 301 -3.38 -6.22 11.23
C ARG A 301 -4.73 -6.85 11.58
N ILE A 302 -4.74 -8.02 12.23
CA ILE A 302 -5.96 -8.67 12.73
C ILE A 302 -6.69 -7.77 13.72
N LEU A 303 -5.94 -7.13 14.62
CA LEU A 303 -6.51 -6.16 15.57
C LEU A 303 -7.13 -4.97 14.82
N GLY A 304 -6.43 -4.43 13.84
CA GLY A 304 -6.80 -3.20 13.11
C GLY A 304 -6.47 -1.94 13.92
N VAL A 305 -6.96 -0.81 13.43
CA VAL A 305 -6.79 0.49 14.09
C VAL A 305 -8.14 1.09 14.43
N LYS A 306 -8.22 1.82 15.54
CA LYS A 306 -9.45 2.52 15.92
C LYS A 306 -9.58 3.81 15.12
N ASN A 307 -10.74 4.02 14.52
CA ASN A 307 -11.12 5.31 13.97
C ASN A 307 -11.56 6.28 15.09
N GLU A 308 -11.92 7.50 14.71
CA GLU A 308 -12.42 8.55 15.63
C GLU A 308 -13.64 8.14 16.45
N LYS A 309 -14.45 7.19 15.93
CA LYS A 309 -15.65 6.65 16.60
C LYS A 309 -15.34 5.46 17.52
N GLY A 310 -14.05 5.12 17.69
CA GLY A 310 -13.62 3.99 18.50
C GLY A 310 -13.84 2.61 17.87
N VAL A 311 -14.23 2.55 16.59
CA VAL A 311 -14.45 1.30 15.85
C VAL A 311 -13.14 0.84 15.24
N TYR A 312 -12.82 -0.45 15.36
CA TYR A 312 -11.66 -1.04 14.72
C TYR A 312 -11.91 -1.25 13.23
N ILE A 313 -11.10 -0.58 12.42
CA ILE A 313 -11.12 -0.65 10.96
C ILE A 313 -9.85 -1.28 10.41
N THR A 314 -9.90 -1.72 9.15
CA THR A 314 -8.72 -2.13 8.39
C THR A 314 -8.11 -0.90 7.73
N PRO A 315 -6.84 -0.53 8.05
CA PRO A 315 -6.18 0.56 7.35
C PRO A 315 -5.85 0.18 5.91
N ALA A 316 -5.89 1.14 4.99
CA ALA A 316 -5.53 0.92 3.60
C ALA A 316 -4.04 0.57 3.43
N PHE A 317 -3.18 1.18 4.26
CA PHE A 317 -1.72 0.97 4.26
C PHE A 317 -1.20 0.61 5.65
N PRO A 318 -0.02 -0.05 5.70
CA PRO A 318 0.72 -0.65 4.58
C PRO A 318 -0.06 -1.80 3.92
N LYS A 319 0.07 -1.98 2.60
CA LYS A 319 -0.29 -3.25 1.97
C LYS A 319 0.66 -4.33 2.46
N LEU A 320 0.13 -5.53 2.70
CA LEU A 320 0.92 -6.65 3.17
C LEU A 320 0.96 -7.73 2.09
N ILE A 321 2.15 -8.20 1.77
CA ILE A 321 2.36 -9.34 0.87
C ILE A 321 3.01 -10.46 1.66
N TYR A 322 2.35 -11.62 1.73
CA TYR A 322 2.85 -12.82 2.39
C TYR A 322 3.36 -13.81 1.34
N VAL A 323 4.64 -14.15 1.44
CA VAL A 323 5.27 -15.07 0.50
C VAL A 323 5.09 -16.50 0.97
N LEU A 324 4.54 -17.33 0.07
CA LEU A 324 4.35 -18.76 0.29
C LEU A 324 5.61 -19.53 -0.13
N GLU A 325 6.18 -20.29 0.82
CA GLU A 325 7.46 -20.98 0.70
C GLU A 325 7.34 -22.41 1.22
N GLU A 326 8.31 -23.27 0.89
CA GLU A 326 8.30 -24.69 1.27
C GLU A 326 8.23 -24.90 2.80
N ASP A 327 8.82 -24.02 3.59
CA ASP A 327 8.85 -24.12 5.05
C ASP A 327 7.62 -23.53 5.75
N ASN A 328 6.68 -22.94 4.99
CA ASN A 328 5.45 -22.38 5.54
C ASN A 328 4.14 -22.85 4.88
N ILE A 329 4.17 -23.58 3.75
CA ILE A 329 2.95 -24.01 3.03
C ILE A 329 2.44 -25.39 3.44
N HIS A 330 3.26 -26.21 4.07
CA HIS A 330 2.90 -27.59 4.42
C HIS A 330 2.56 -27.72 5.89
N GLU A 331 1.51 -28.46 6.21
CA GLU A 331 1.15 -28.80 7.58
C GLU A 331 2.31 -29.58 8.22
N GLY A 332 2.76 -29.10 9.40
CA GLY A 332 3.92 -29.64 10.10
C GLY A 332 5.26 -28.98 9.75
N SER A 333 5.34 -28.12 8.74
CA SER A 333 6.53 -27.30 8.55
C SER A 333 6.70 -26.26 9.67
N LYS A 334 7.94 -25.83 9.89
CA LYS A 334 8.31 -24.99 11.05
C LYS A 334 7.48 -23.71 11.14
N TYR A 335 7.19 -23.10 10.01
CA TYR A 335 6.49 -21.79 9.94
C TYR A 335 5.04 -21.91 9.42
N TRP A 336 4.48 -23.11 9.34
CA TRP A 336 3.07 -23.32 8.97
C TRP A 336 2.08 -22.50 9.80
N TYR A 337 2.42 -22.24 11.06
CA TYR A 337 1.58 -21.44 11.95
C TYR A 337 1.41 -19.99 11.44
N LEU A 338 2.42 -19.41 10.75
CA LEU A 338 2.32 -18.08 10.14
C LEU A 338 1.31 -18.07 9.00
N THR A 339 1.29 -19.11 8.16
CA THR A 339 0.32 -19.23 7.06
C THR A 339 -1.10 -19.37 7.61
N LYS A 340 -1.30 -20.12 8.68
CA LYS A 340 -2.59 -20.16 9.39
C LYS A 340 -2.99 -18.79 9.92
N LEU A 341 -2.06 -18.07 10.51
CA LEU A 341 -2.30 -16.72 11.03
C LEU A 341 -2.59 -15.73 9.89
N ALA A 342 -1.87 -15.82 8.77
CA ALA A 342 -2.14 -15.03 7.56
C ALA A 342 -3.54 -15.29 7.02
N ALA A 343 -3.97 -16.56 6.94
CA ALA A 343 -5.32 -16.93 6.55
C ALA A 343 -6.39 -16.37 7.49
N GLN A 344 -6.17 -16.39 8.82
CA GLN A 344 -7.05 -15.75 9.79
C GLN A 344 -7.12 -14.23 9.59
N CYS A 345 -5.98 -13.61 9.27
CA CYS A 345 -5.93 -12.19 8.95
C CYS A 345 -6.75 -11.89 7.70
N THR A 346 -6.60 -12.68 6.65
CA THR A 346 -7.37 -12.53 5.40
C THR A 346 -8.87 -12.68 5.64
N ALA A 347 -9.27 -13.69 6.40
CA ALA A 347 -10.69 -13.91 6.72
C ALA A 347 -11.33 -12.72 7.46
N LYS A 348 -10.55 -11.98 8.25
CA LYS A 348 -11.04 -10.85 9.05
C LYS A 348 -10.85 -9.49 8.37
N ARG A 349 -9.77 -9.34 7.59
CA ARG A 349 -9.30 -8.03 7.11
C ARG A 349 -9.09 -7.96 5.59
N MET A 350 -9.25 -9.07 4.86
CA MET A 350 -9.03 -9.19 3.42
C MET A 350 -7.59 -8.90 2.99
N VAL A 351 -6.65 -9.06 3.88
CA VAL A 351 -5.19 -8.93 3.69
C VAL A 351 -4.49 -9.97 4.57
N PRO A 352 -3.28 -10.42 4.24
CA PRO A 352 -2.37 -10.01 3.17
C PRO A 352 -2.76 -10.55 1.79
N ASP A 353 -2.12 -9.99 0.73
CA ASP A 353 -2.02 -10.64 -0.56
C ASP A 353 -0.97 -11.75 -0.50
N TYR A 354 -1.14 -12.79 -1.32
CA TYR A 354 -0.25 -13.94 -1.33
C TYR A 354 0.52 -14.03 -2.65
N ILE A 355 1.80 -14.35 -2.56
CA ILE A 355 2.63 -14.65 -3.73
C ILE A 355 3.46 -15.91 -3.48
N SER A 356 3.63 -16.72 -4.50
CA SER A 356 4.48 -17.92 -4.43
C SER A 356 5.94 -17.54 -4.64
N ALA A 357 6.84 -17.94 -3.74
CA ALA A 357 8.27 -17.78 -3.90
C ALA A 357 8.79 -18.46 -5.19
N LYS A 358 8.19 -19.59 -5.56
CA LYS A 358 8.52 -20.27 -6.81
C LYS A 358 8.25 -19.38 -8.02
N VAL A 359 7.09 -18.75 -8.09
CA VAL A 359 6.74 -17.82 -9.18
C VAL A 359 7.66 -16.61 -9.18
N MET A 360 7.98 -16.04 -8.01
CA MET A 360 8.90 -14.89 -7.91
C MET A 360 10.30 -15.20 -8.46
N ARG A 361 10.78 -16.44 -8.32
CA ARG A 361 12.10 -16.84 -8.83
C ARG A 361 12.13 -17.13 -10.33
N GLU A 362 10.96 -17.39 -10.93
CA GLU A 362 10.82 -17.67 -12.36
C GLU A 362 10.54 -16.39 -13.20
N MET A 363 10.24 -15.26 -12.54
CA MET A 363 10.03 -13.95 -13.16
C MET A 363 11.34 -13.16 -13.24
#